data_daa7bd65d2fa3008642b06b9e9b14721
#
_entry.id   daa7bd65d2fa3008642b06b9e9b14721
#
_cell.length_a   1.000
_cell.length_b   1.000
_cell.length_c   1.000
_cell.angle_alpha   90.00
_cell.angle_beta   90.00
_cell.angle_gamma   90.00
#
_symmetry.space_group_name_H-M   'P 1'
#
loop_
_entity.id
_entity.type
_entity.pdbx_description
1 polymer ?
#
loop_
_entity_poly.entity_id
_entity_poly.type
_entity_poly.pdbx_seq_one_letter_code
_entity_poly.pdbx_strand_id
1 'polypeptide(L)'
;MDSPSQPHDLASAIGALRQYDRGFHYTLQIAFGWSDAHLNLFHIHGQNYGVYHDGGISFPNNANQVKLSDFTFRINERFLYEYDFGDRWQHEVRVEARLALETKRTYPCCIGGQRRAPPEDCGGPRFFMAKRDEMPLQAEELFEELRKYLENKELEALHDLTEEIEGLREWLAPDKFDRRAVNRRLKQYATNDETLMWE
;
A
#
# COMPACT_ATOMS: atom_id res chain seq x y z
N MET A 1 -3.27 -4.88 28.07
CA MET A 1 -3.22 -3.70 27.17
C MET A 1 -3.15 -4.28 25.76
N ASP A 2 -4.32 -4.46 25.17
CA ASP A 2 -4.44 -5.04 23.84
C ASP A 2 -3.90 -4.05 22.82
N SER A 3 -2.91 -4.50 22.04
CA SER A 3 -2.44 -3.75 20.88
C SER A 3 -3.62 -3.50 19.95
N PRO A 4 -3.83 -2.27 19.45
CA PRO A 4 -4.86 -2.03 18.45
C PRO A 4 -4.59 -2.97 17.28
N SER A 5 -5.60 -3.76 16.92
CA SER A 5 -5.55 -4.66 15.78
C SER A 5 -5.14 -3.87 14.54
N GLN A 6 -3.93 -4.15 14.04
CA GLN A 6 -3.48 -3.61 12.76
C GLN A 6 -4.47 -4.01 11.67
N PRO A 7 -4.67 -3.19 10.63
CA PRO A 7 -5.48 -3.56 9.48
C PRO A 7 -4.82 -4.74 8.78
N HIS A 8 -5.16 -5.96 9.21
CA HIS A 8 -4.70 -7.20 8.61
C HIS A 8 -5.43 -7.40 7.28
N ASP A 9 -4.71 -7.90 6.28
CA ASP A 9 -5.16 -8.36 4.96
C ASP A 9 -5.16 -7.32 3.83
N LEU A 10 -4.02 -6.63 3.63
CA LEU A 10 -3.95 -5.64 2.56
C LEU A 10 -3.80 -6.24 1.16
N ALA A 11 -2.97 -7.23 0.95
CA ALA A 11 -2.91 -7.92 -0.34
C ALA A 11 -2.14 -9.24 -0.24
N SER A 12 -2.59 -10.27 -0.96
CA SER A 12 -1.80 -11.47 -1.21
C SER A 12 -1.14 -11.36 -2.57
N ALA A 13 0.18 -11.15 -2.60
CA ALA A 13 0.96 -11.07 -3.81
C ALA A 13 1.84 -12.31 -3.97
N ILE A 14 1.85 -12.90 -5.16
CA ILE A 14 2.86 -13.89 -5.53
C ILE A 14 3.99 -13.16 -6.23
N GLY A 15 5.10 -12.98 -5.54
CA GLY A 15 6.35 -12.52 -6.12
C GLY A 15 7.14 -13.68 -6.73
N ALA A 16 7.88 -13.45 -7.83
CA ALA A 16 8.91 -14.37 -8.26
C ALA A 16 10.08 -14.26 -7.28
N LEU A 17 10.44 -15.34 -6.57
CA LEU A 17 11.52 -15.39 -5.58
C LEU A 17 12.91 -15.02 -6.13
N ARG A 18 13.04 -14.70 -7.42
CA ARG A 18 14.30 -14.24 -8.04
C ARG A 18 14.45 -12.72 -8.07
N GLN A 19 13.45 -11.98 -7.56
CA GLN A 19 13.56 -10.53 -7.47
C GLN A 19 14.56 -10.14 -6.37
N TYR A 20 15.32 -9.08 -6.61
CA TYR A 20 16.00 -8.34 -5.55
C TYR A 20 14.95 -7.79 -4.58
N ASP A 21 15.32 -7.58 -3.31
CA ASP A 21 14.39 -7.05 -2.31
C ASP A 21 13.77 -5.72 -2.76
N ARG A 22 14.52 -4.88 -3.49
CA ARG A 22 13.99 -3.68 -4.13
C ARG A 22 12.87 -3.97 -5.13
N GLY A 23 12.97 -5.03 -5.92
CA GLY A 23 11.89 -5.44 -6.83
C GLY A 23 10.63 -5.87 -6.08
N PHE A 24 10.80 -6.46 -4.89
CA PHE A 24 9.68 -6.78 -4.02
C PHE A 24 9.09 -5.54 -3.37
N HIS A 25 9.90 -4.55 -2.99
CA HIS A 25 9.44 -3.24 -2.55
C HIS A 25 8.49 -2.61 -3.59
N TYR A 26 8.89 -2.50 -4.86
CA TYR A 26 8.01 -1.97 -5.91
C TYR A 26 6.73 -2.81 -6.10
N THR A 27 6.81 -4.13 -5.93
CA THR A 27 5.63 -4.98 -5.96
C THR A 27 4.63 -4.59 -4.86
N LEU A 28 5.12 -4.28 -3.65
CA LEU A 28 4.30 -3.82 -2.54
C LEU A 28 3.75 -2.41 -2.80
N GLN A 29 4.58 -1.46 -3.26
CA GLN A 29 4.16 -0.11 -3.61
C GLN A 29 3.01 -0.12 -4.63
N ILE A 30 3.15 -0.90 -5.70
CA ILE A 30 2.11 -1.06 -6.72
C ILE A 30 0.84 -1.70 -6.12
N ALA A 31 0.98 -2.70 -5.26
CA ALA A 31 -0.15 -3.37 -4.63
C ALA A 31 -0.93 -2.45 -3.68
N PHE A 32 -0.22 -1.55 -2.99
CA PHE A 32 -0.81 -0.57 -2.09
C PHE A 32 -1.28 0.70 -2.82
N GLY A 33 -0.74 0.99 -4.00
CA GLY A 33 -1.01 2.21 -4.75
C GLY A 33 -0.25 3.41 -4.19
N TRP A 34 0.92 3.16 -3.59
CA TRP A 34 1.84 4.16 -3.07
C TRP A 34 2.88 4.56 -4.12
N SER A 35 3.53 5.71 -3.93
CA SER A 35 4.35 6.39 -4.94
C SER A 35 5.86 6.23 -4.78
N ASP A 36 6.34 5.46 -3.78
CA ASP A 36 7.78 5.34 -3.42
C ASP A 36 8.40 6.69 -2.98
N ALA A 37 7.60 7.57 -2.39
CA ALA A 37 8.08 8.88 -1.93
C ALA A 37 8.95 8.81 -0.65
N HIS A 38 8.89 7.71 0.10
CA HIS A 38 9.52 7.56 1.40
C HIS A 38 10.52 6.40 1.46
N LEU A 39 11.35 6.41 2.52
CA LEU A 39 12.30 5.35 2.81
C LEU A 39 11.60 4.06 3.23
N ASN A 40 12.23 2.94 2.90
CA ASN A 40 11.74 1.62 3.24
C ASN A 40 12.84 0.73 3.85
N LEU A 41 12.40 -0.30 4.55
CA LEU A 41 13.26 -1.24 5.24
C LEU A 41 12.63 -2.64 5.27
N PHE A 42 13.41 -3.66 4.96
CA PHE A 42 13.07 -5.04 5.27
C PHE A 42 13.81 -5.49 6.51
N HIS A 43 13.11 -6.10 7.46
CA HIS A 43 13.70 -6.74 8.62
C HIS A 43 13.55 -8.25 8.47
N ILE A 44 14.65 -8.94 8.09
CA ILE A 44 14.67 -10.35 7.74
C ILE A 44 15.75 -11.04 8.58
N HIS A 45 15.40 -12.12 9.28
CA HIS A 45 16.32 -12.92 10.11
C HIS A 45 17.13 -12.07 11.11
N GLY A 46 16.50 -11.05 11.70
CA GLY A 46 17.15 -10.15 12.65
C GLY A 46 18.11 -9.13 12.03
N GLN A 47 18.15 -9.01 10.71
CA GLN A 47 18.97 -8.06 9.98
C GLN A 47 18.11 -7.05 9.21
N ASN A 48 18.64 -5.83 9.05
CA ASN A 48 18.01 -4.74 8.33
C ASN A 48 18.58 -4.61 6.92
N TYR A 49 17.69 -4.54 5.93
CA TYR A 49 17.99 -4.36 4.51
C TYR A 49 17.24 -3.15 3.99
N GLY A 50 17.96 -2.11 3.60
CA GLY A 50 17.39 -0.88 3.09
C GLY A 50 18.22 -0.32 1.94
N VAL A 51 17.75 0.74 1.30
CA VAL A 51 18.48 1.44 0.24
C VAL A 51 19.02 2.73 0.83
N TYR A 52 20.33 2.95 0.71
CA TYR A 52 20.96 4.19 1.10
C TYR A 52 20.62 5.31 0.11
N HIS A 53 20.24 6.45 0.64
CA HIS A 53 20.09 7.70 -0.11
C HIS A 53 21.05 8.75 0.45
N ASP A 54 21.68 9.53 -0.40
CA ASP A 54 22.64 10.55 -0.02
C ASP A 54 22.04 11.55 0.99
N GLY A 55 22.70 11.69 2.14
CA GLY A 55 22.21 12.50 3.24
C GLY A 55 21.16 11.87 4.14
N GLY A 56 20.79 10.61 3.88
CA GLY A 56 19.78 9.86 4.63
C GLY A 56 20.36 8.85 5.62
N ILE A 57 19.50 7.94 6.09
CA ILE A 57 19.85 6.86 7.01
C ILE A 57 20.65 5.79 6.25
N SER A 58 21.76 5.33 6.86
CA SER A 58 22.51 4.19 6.34
C SER A 58 22.00 2.87 6.92
N PHE A 59 21.97 1.83 6.09
CA PHE A 59 21.59 0.49 6.49
C PHE A 59 22.80 -0.45 6.40
N PRO A 60 22.92 -1.44 7.30
CA PRO A 60 24.03 -2.38 7.30
C PRO A 60 24.06 -3.26 6.05
N ASN A 61 22.91 -3.50 5.44
CA ASN A 61 22.77 -4.32 4.23
C ASN A 61 21.96 -3.56 3.17
N ASN A 62 22.41 -3.68 1.91
CA ASN A 62 21.78 -3.00 0.78
C ASN A 62 20.73 -3.93 0.14
N ALA A 63 19.46 -3.53 0.18
CA ALA A 63 18.35 -4.28 -0.40
C ALA A 63 18.47 -4.47 -1.94
N ASN A 64 19.24 -3.61 -2.64
CA ASN A 64 19.49 -3.77 -4.07
C ASN A 64 20.45 -4.94 -4.42
N GLN A 65 21.17 -5.47 -3.43
CA GLN A 65 22.18 -6.50 -3.62
C GLN A 65 21.76 -7.89 -3.16
N VAL A 66 20.59 -8.00 -2.51
CA VAL A 66 20.10 -9.23 -1.91
C VAL A 66 18.79 -9.64 -2.59
N LYS A 67 18.60 -10.93 -2.80
CA LYS A 67 17.39 -11.52 -3.39
C LYS A 67 16.60 -12.25 -2.33
N LEU A 68 15.28 -12.20 -2.39
CA LEU A 68 14.41 -12.98 -1.52
C LEU A 68 14.73 -14.49 -1.55
N SER A 69 15.24 -15.00 -2.69
CA SER A 69 15.69 -16.40 -2.81
C SER A 69 16.88 -16.75 -1.92
N ASP A 70 17.69 -15.76 -1.55
CA ASP A 70 18.93 -15.99 -0.77
C ASP A 70 18.62 -16.33 0.68
N PHE A 71 17.44 -15.93 1.18
CA PHE A 71 17.01 -16.17 2.57
C PHE A 71 16.47 -17.58 2.84
N THR A 72 16.24 -18.39 1.81
CA THR A 72 15.74 -19.77 1.96
C THR A 72 14.55 -19.93 2.91
N PHE A 73 13.62 -18.98 2.90
CA PHE A 73 12.45 -18.94 3.78
C PHE A 73 11.73 -20.28 3.88
N ARG A 74 11.21 -20.61 5.05
CA ARG A 74 10.32 -21.75 5.26
C ARG A 74 8.86 -21.33 4.98
N ILE A 75 8.01 -22.31 4.71
CA ILE A 75 6.57 -22.06 4.67
C ILE A 75 6.10 -21.57 6.05
N ASN A 76 5.24 -20.57 6.05
CA ASN A 76 4.75 -19.80 7.21
C ASN A 76 5.82 -18.93 7.90
N GLU A 77 7.01 -18.84 7.38
CA GLU A 77 8.00 -17.89 7.87
C GLU A 77 7.58 -16.45 7.53
N ARG A 78 7.95 -15.53 8.42
CA ARG A 78 7.52 -14.13 8.36
C ARG A 78 8.72 -13.22 8.47
N PHE A 79 8.59 -12.05 7.82
CA PHE A 79 9.50 -10.93 7.98
C PHE A 79 8.70 -9.62 7.94
N LEU A 80 9.33 -8.51 8.34
CA LEU A 80 8.69 -7.21 8.34
C LEU A 80 9.17 -6.39 7.15
N TYR A 81 8.24 -5.65 6.57
CA TYR A 81 8.48 -4.55 5.66
C TYR A 81 7.97 -3.27 6.32
N GLU A 82 8.84 -2.27 6.45
CA GLU A 82 8.50 -0.95 6.96
C GLU A 82 8.65 0.07 5.85
N TYR A 83 7.68 0.94 5.71
CA TYR A 83 7.63 2.02 4.75
C TYR A 83 7.22 3.29 5.46
N ASP A 84 7.82 4.41 5.04
CA ASP A 84 7.64 5.73 5.64
C ASP A 84 7.96 5.73 7.14
N PHE A 85 9.21 6.07 7.47
CA PHE A 85 9.66 6.08 8.88
C PHE A 85 9.01 7.18 9.72
N GLY A 86 8.36 8.18 9.08
CA GLY A 86 7.52 9.18 9.74
C GLY A 86 6.20 8.56 10.19
N ASP A 87 5.48 7.97 9.28
CA ASP A 87 4.18 7.34 9.48
C ASP A 87 4.27 5.93 10.05
N ARG A 88 5.41 5.25 9.88
CA ARG A 88 5.72 3.91 10.43
C ARG A 88 4.75 2.83 9.97
N TRP A 89 4.54 2.74 8.67
CA TRP A 89 3.76 1.65 8.09
C TRP A 89 4.54 0.34 8.16
N GLN A 90 4.15 -0.55 9.06
CA GLN A 90 4.75 -1.86 9.24
C GLN A 90 3.84 -2.95 8.70
N HIS A 91 4.37 -3.77 7.80
CA HIS A 91 3.66 -4.86 7.16
C HIS A 91 4.36 -6.19 7.45
N GLU A 92 3.62 -7.13 7.99
CA GLU A 92 4.09 -8.49 8.13
C GLU A 92 3.92 -9.24 6.82
N VAL A 93 5.01 -9.69 6.25
CA VAL A 93 5.03 -10.52 5.04
C VAL A 93 5.21 -11.99 5.44
N ARG A 94 4.31 -12.85 4.97
CA ARG A 94 4.34 -14.29 5.25
C ARG A 94 4.53 -15.10 3.97
N VAL A 95 5.44 -16.06 3.99
CA VAL A 95 5.63 -17.01 2.90
C VAL A 95 4.61 -18.13 3.02
N GLU A 96 3.58 -18.13 2.20
CA GLU A 96 2.49 -19.12 2.29
C GLU A 96 2.76 -20.39 1.52
N ALA A 97 3.40 -20.28 0.36
CA ALA A 97 3.70 -21.44 -0.49
C ALA A 97 4.88 -21.17 -1.42
N ARG A 98 5.50 -22.24 -1.92
CA ARG A 98 6.45 -22.20 -3.05
C ARG A 98 5.79 -22.88 -4.24
N LEU A 99 5.53 -22.11 -5.27
CA LEU A 99 4.84 -22.57 -6.46
C LEU A 99 5.81 -22.60 -7.65
N ALA A 100 5.62 -23.55 -8.56
CA ALA A 100 6.29 -23.52 -9.84
C ALA A 100 5.75 -22.35 -10.69
N LEU A 101 6.63 -21.68 -11.43
CA LEU A 101 6.22 -20.62 -12.34
C LEU A 101 5.43 -21.21 -13.52
N GLU A 102 4.28 -20.63 -13.79
CA GLU A 102 3.45 -20.94 -14.96
C GLU A 102 4.00 -20.23 -16.20
N THR A 103 4.24 -20.93 -17.29
CA THR A 103 4.90 -20.39 -18.51
C THR A 103 4.09 -19.31 -19.21
N LYS A 104 2.77 -19.23 -18.95
CA LYS A 104 1.86 -18.24 -19.58
C LYS A 104 1.44 -17.11 -18.64
N ARG A 105 2.07 -17.01 -17.46
CA ARG A 105 1.72 -16.01 -16.46
C ARG A 105 2.85 -15.01 -16.25
N THR A 106 2.49 -13.73 -16.19
CA THR A 106 3.44 -12.67 -15.84
C THR A 106 3.58 -12.59 -14.34
N TYR A 107 4.81 -12.39 -13.85
CA TYR A 107 5.13 -12.21 -12.45
C TYR A 107 5.93 -10.91 -12.25
N PRO A 108 5.74 -10.20 -11.12
CA PRO A 108 4.83 -10.51 -10.03
C PRO A 108 3.36 -10.40 -10.41
N CYS A 109 2.49 -11.06 -9.64
CA CYS A 109 1.05 -10.94 -9.81
C CYS A 109 0.32 -11.03 -8.47
N CYS A 110 -0.74 -10.27 -8.34
CA CYS A 110 -1.62 -10.27 -7.17
C CYS A 110 -2.72 -11.34 -7.35
N ILE A 111 -2.87 -12.24 -6.37
CA ILE A 111 -3.89 -13.29 -6.39
C ILE A 111 -5.13 -12.96 -5.56
N GLY A 112 -5.02 -12.04 -4.61
CA GLY A 112 -6.10 -11.64 -3.73
C GLY A 112 -5.79 -10.38 -2.94
N GLY A 113 -6.81 -9.85 -2.27
CA GLY A 113 -6.74 -8.72 -1.36
C GLY A 113 -8.16 -8.39 -0.91
N GLN A 114 -8.30 -7.78 0.25
CA GLN A 114 -9.62 -7.49 0.81
C GLN A 114 -9.90 -5.99 0.90
N ARG A 115 -8.91 -5.18 1.19
CA ARG A 115 -9.05 -3.74 1.43
C ARG A 115 -8.06 -2.95 0.59
N ARG A 116 -8.40 -1.70 0.30
CA ARG A 116 -7.45 -0.73 -0.22
C ARG A 116 -6.45 -0.38 0.87
N ALA A 117 -5.19 -0.16 0.51
CA ALA A 117 -4.22 0.43 1.43
C ALA A 117 -4.65 1.84 1.85
N PRO A 118 -4.25 2.30 3.03
CA PRO A 118 -4.42 3.68 3.44
C PRO A 118 -3.81 4.65 2.42
N PRO A 119 -4.32 5.90 2.31
CA PRO A 119 -3.65 6.94 1.55
C PRO A 119 -2.21 7.13 2.05
N GLU A 120 -1.29 7.43 1.14
CA GLU A 120 0.06 7.85 1.50
C GLU A 120 0.01 9.17 2.27
N ASP A 121 0.95 9.44 3.16
CA ASP A 121 1.02 10.67 3.97
C ASP A 121 -0.21 10.95 4.86
N CYS A 122 -0.96 9.94 5.22
CA CYS A 122 -2.16 10.12 6.05
C CYS A 122 -1.90 10.14 7.56
N GLY A 123 -0.64 10.23 8.01
CA GLY A 123 -0.26 10.34 9.43
C GLY A 123 -0.14 8.99 10.15
N GLY A 124 -0.05 7.90 9.41
CA GLY A 124 0.22 6.56 9.92
C GLY A 124 -1.00 5.82 10.46
N PRO A 125 -0.79 4.58 10.96
CA PRO A 125 -1.89 3.66 11.30
C PRO A 125 -2.89 4.23 12.31
N ARG A 126 -2.41 4.97 13.31
CA ARG A 126 -3.28 5.52 14.37
C ARG A 126 -4.17 6.63 13.84
N PHE A 127 -3.59 7.55 13.07
CA PHE A 127 -4.34 8.64 12.47
C PHE A 127 -5.34 8.11 11.43
N PHE A 128 -4.90 7.19 10.59
CA PHE A 128 -5.78 6.52 9.63
C PHE A 128 -6.98 5.87 10.30
N MET A 129 -6.79 5.13 11.41
CA MET A 129 -7.89 4.49 12.13
C MET A 129 -8.85 5.51 12.73
N ALA A 130 -8.32 6.56 13.38
CA ALA A 130 -9.14 7.63 13.95
C ALA A 130 -9.97 8.33 12.86
N LYS A 131 -9.32 8.73 11.77
CA LYS A 131 -9.96 9.39 10.65
C LYS A 131 -11.04 8.52 10.00
N ARG A 132 -10.74 7.23 9.78
CA ARG A 132 -11.73 6.28 9.24
C ARG A 132 -12.98 6.16 10.13
N ASP A 133 -12.80 6.19 11.45
CA ASP A 133 -13.91 6.07 12.39
C ASP A 133 -14.76 7.36 12.46
N GLU A 134 -14.18 8.52 12.11
CA GLU A 134 -14.86 9.81 11.99
C GLU A 134 -15.61 9.99 10.66
N MET A 135 -15.15 9.32 9.59
CA MET A 135 -15.68 9.52 8.24
C MET A 135 -17.20 9.37 8.09
N PRO A 136 -17.87 8.40 8.72
CA PRO A 136 -19.32 8.27 8.60
C PRO A 136 -20.07 9.51 9.11
N LEU A 137 -19.60 10.12 10.20
CA LEU A 137 -20.19 11.35 10.75
C LEU A 137 -19.99 12.55 9.82
N GLN A 138 -18.76 12.70 9.31
CA GLN A 138 -18.46 13.77 8.35
C GLN A 138 -19.26 13.63 7.05
N ALA A 139 -19.45 12.40 6.59
CA ALA A 139 -20.29 12.15 5.42
C ALA A 139 -21.76 12.52 5.68
N GLU A 140 -22.29 12.22 6.88
CA GLU A 140 -23.66 12.60 7.24
C GLU A 140 -23.84 14.13 7.31
N GLU A 141 -22.88 14.84 7.91
CA GLU A 141 -22.86 16.31 7.95
C GLU A 141 -22.84 16.89 6.54
N LEU A 142 -21.97 16.40 5.67
CA LEU A 142 -21.85 16.85 4.28
C LEU A 142 -23.13 16.58 3.47
N PHE A 143 -23.78 15.44 3.67
CA PHE A 143 -25.06 15.15 3.02
C PHE A 143 -26.18 16.10 3.49
N GLU A 144 -26.19 16.47 4.76
CA GLU A 144 -27.16 17.48 5.28
C GLU A 144 -26.90 18.87 4.70
N GLU A 145 -25.63 19.28 4.52
CA GLU A 145 -25.29 20.54 3.87
C GLU A 145 -25.69 20.53 2.40
N LEU A 146 -25.34 19.47 1.67
CA LEU A 146 -25.73 19.29 0.27
C LEU A 146 -27.26 19.40 0.11
N ARG A 147 -28.04 18.77 1.01
CA ARG A 147 -29.49 18.86 1.01
C ARG A 147 -29.98 20.31 1.16
N LYS A 148 -29.42 21.08 2.11
CA LYS A 148 -29.77 22.47 2.36
C LYS A 148 -29.49 23.35 1.15
N TYR A 149 -28.32 23.22 0.52
CA TYR A 149 -27.96 23.98 -0.67
C TYR A 149 -28.89 23.70 -1.87
N LEU A 150 -29.26 22.42 -2.04
CA LEU A 150 -30.21 22.04 -3.09
C LEU A 150 -31.62 22.59 -2.83
N GLU A 151 -32.11 22.59 -1.61
CA GLU A 151 -33.41 23.12 -1.20
C GLU A 151 -33.44 24.64 -1.41
N ASN A 152 -32.35 25.36 -1.09
CA ASN A 152 -32.23 26.80 -1.23
C ASN A 152 -31.86 27.26 -2.65
N LYS A 153 -31.52 26.33 -3.56
CA LYS A 153 -31.01 26.59 -4.92
C LYS A 153 -29.71 27.42 -4.95
N GLU A 154 -28.87 27.26 -3.93
CA GLU A 154 -27.55 27.89 -3.79
C GLU A 154 -26.50 27.14 -4.62
N LEU A 155 -26.60 27.20 -5.95
CA LEU A 155 -25.78 26.39 -6.86
C LEU A 155 -24.28 26.76 -6.81
N GLU A 156 -23.94 27.99 -6.46
CA GLU A 156 -22.55 28.45 -6.33
C GLU A 156 -21.84 27.74 -5.15
N ALA A 157 -22.55 27.53 -4.05
CA ALA A 157 -22.02 26.81 -2.88
C ALA A 157 -21.75 25.31 -3.14
N LEU A 158 -22.38 24.69 -4.16
CA LEU A 158 -22.13 23.30 -4.54
C LEU A 158 -20.72 23.10 -5.09
N HIS A 159 -20.07 24.14 -5.60
CA HIS A 159 -18.71 24.03 -6.09
C HIS A 159 -17.72 23.79 -4.95
N ASP A 160 -17.90 24.48 -3.84
CA ASP A 160 -17.02 24.35 -2.66
C ASP A 160 -17.13 22.96 -2.02
N LEU A 161 -18.32 22.35 -2.05
CA LEU A 161 -18.54 20.99 -1.58
C LEU A 161 -17.87 19.91 -2.45
N THR A 162 -17.50 20.23 -3.69
CA THR A 162 -16.92 19.24 -4.61
C THR A 162 -15.57 18.71 -4.07
N GLU A 163 -14.73 19.60 -3.57
CA GLU A 163 -13.43 19.23 -3.00
C GLU A 163 -13.59 18.36 -1.73
N GLU A 164 -14.55 18.71 -0.89
CA GLU A 164 -14.85 17.93 0.32
C GLU A 164 -15.41 16.55 -0.01
N ILE A 165 -16.29 16.45 -1.01
CA ILE A 165 -16.83 15.18 -1.51
C ILE A 165 -15.71 14.31 -2.08
N GLU A 166 -14.78 14.87 -2.86
CA GLU A 166 -13.64 14.15 -3.40
C GLU A 166 -12.70 13.67 -2.30
N GLY A 167 -12.41 14.52 -1.32
CA GLY A 167 -11.63 14.14 -0.13
C GLY A 167 -12.27 12.99 0.64
N LEU A 168 -13.56 13.06 0.91
CA LEU A 168 -14.30 11.99 1.58
C LEU A 168 -14.33 10.69 0.76
N ARG A 169 -14.41 10.78 -0.55
CA ARG A 169 -14.48 9.60 -1.43
C ARG A 169 -13.28 8.68 -1.28
N GLU A 170 -12.09 9.22 -1.07
CA GLU A 170 -10.89 8.43 -0.82
C GLU A 170 -10.99 7.62 0.47
N TRP A 171 -11.61 8.21 1.49
CA TRP A 171 -11.75 7.60 2.80
C TRP A 171 -12.96 6.65 2.92
N LEU A 172 -14.03 6.91 2.18
CA LEU A 172 -15.26 6.08 2.19
C LEU A 172 -15.17 4.81 1.32
N ALA A 173 -14.11 4.64 0.53
CA ALA A 173 -13.91 3.46 -0.31
C ALA A 173 -12.82 2.47 0.17
N PRO A 174 -12.55 2.34 1.51
CA PRO A 174 -11.44 1.53 2.00
C PRO A 174 -11.62 0.03 1.76
N ASP A 175 -12.85 -0.45 1.55
CA ASP A 175 -13.16 -1.87 1.44
C ASP A 175 -13.08 -2.43 0.01
N LYS A 176 -12.74 -1.58 -0.99
CA LYS A 176 -12.67 -2.01 -2.39
C LYS A 176 -11.22 -2.20 -2.84
N PHE A 177 -10.77 -3.46 -2.80
CA PHE A 177 -9.51 -3.84 -3.43
C PHE A 177 -9.72 -4.18 -4.91
N ASP A 178 -9.11 -3.39 -5.82
CA ASP A 178 -9.16 -3.67 -7.26
C ASP A 178 -7.97 -4.51 -7.72
N ARG A 179 -8.07 -5.83 -7.56
CA ARG A 179 -7.06 -6.78 -8.03
C ARG A 179 -6.75 -6.65 -9.53
N ARG A 180 -7.71 -6.22 -10.35
CA ARG A 180 -7.47 -6.08 -11.80
C ARG A 180 -6.58 -4.87 -12.08
N ALA A 181 -6.83 -3.75 -11.42
CA ALA A 181 -5.99 -2.56 -11.52
C ALA A 181 -4.56 -2.85 -11.03
N VAL A 182 -4.41 -3.48 -9.87
CA VAL A 182 -3.10 -3.91 -9.35
C VAL A 182 -2.36 -4.81 -10.36
N ASN A 183 -3.02 -5.83 -10.92
CA ASN A 183 -2.36 -6.72 -11.89
C ASN A 183 -2.02 -6.04 -13.23
N ARG A 184 -2.76 -5.01 -13.65
CA ARG A 184 -2.35 -4.20 -14.81
C ARG A 184 -1.03 -3.48 -14.54
N ARG A 185 -0.89 -2.80 -13.39
CA ARG A 185 0.33 -2.10 -12.99
C ARG A 185 1.51 -3.07 -12.79
N LEU A 186 1.29 -4.20 -12.13
CA LEU A 186 2.32 -5.24 -11.96
C LEU A 186 2.81 -5.80 -13.31
N LYS A 187 1.92 -5.95 -14.29
CA LYS A 187 2.30 -6.36 -15.63
C LYS A 187 3.13 -5.30 -16.34
N GLN A 188 2.76 -4.04 -16.26
CA GLN A 188 3.53 -2.90 -16.77
C GLN A 188 4.94 -2.86 -16.16
N TYR A 189 5.03 -2.96 -14.84
CA TYR A 189 6.30 -3.07 -14.13
C TYR A 189 7.17 -4.24 -14.62
N ALA A 190 6.58 -5.42 -14.80
CA ALA A 190 7.30 -6.62 -15.26
C ALA A 190 7.80 -6.52 -16.71
N THR A 191 7.22 -5.64 -17.53
CA THR A 191 7.62 -5.39 -18.91
C THR A 191 8.54 -4.18 -19.08
N ASN A 192 9.01 -3.58 -17.98
CA ASN A 192 9.80 -2.33 -17.95
C ASN A 192 9.13 -1.15 -18.67
N ASP A 193 7.82 -1.12 -18.65
CA ASP A 193 7.06 0.03 -19.15
C ASP A 193 6.98 1.09 -18.03
N GLU A 194 8.11 1.81 -17.86
CA GLU A 194 8.28 2.79 -16.78
C GLU A 194 7.38 4.03 -16.93
N THR A 195 6.77 4.23 -18.12
CA THR A 195 6.01 5.46 -18.42
C THR A 195 4.70 5.58 -17.65
N LEU A 196 4.24 4.51 -16.96
CA LEU A 196 2.94 4.46 -16.30
C LEU A 196 3.01 3.94 -14.84
N MET A 197 4.20 3.89 -14.23
CA MET A 197 4.32 3.32 -12.88
C MET A 197 3.76 4.25 -11.79
N TRP A 198 3.66 5.54 -12.07
CA TRP A 198 3.37 6.56 -11.04
C TRP A 198 2.26 7.56 -11.44
N GLU A 199 1.42 7.24 -12.44
CA GLU A 199 0.19 8.00 -12.75
C GLU A 199 -1.01 7.59 -11.91
#